data_6ea529abb1e91aee4f5af47b0a616436
#
_entry.id   6ea529abb1e91aee4f5af47b0a616436
#
_cell.length_a   1.000
_cell.length_b   1.000
_cell.length_c   1.000
_cell.angle_alpha   90.00
_cell.angle_beta   90.00
_cell.angle_gamma   90.00
#
_symmetry.space_group_name_H-M   'P 1'
#
loop_
_entity.id
_entity.type
_entity.pdbx_description
1 polymer ?
#
loop_
_entity_poly.entity_id
_entity_poly.type
_entity_poly.pdbx_seq_one_letter_code
_entity_poly.pdbx_strand_id
1 'polypeptide(L)'
;MDNGASSYRRYLNGDEDAFGEIVKEYFDSLVFFIDRFVNDHAVAEDIALDAFTQLVVNKKRYNFSVSLKTYLFMIGRSRALDYLKHKKKLQMVDLDQVQELSDEEASLEDLVLADERKRKVNAAIAKLPEEMQAVIHLVYFEQLSAEDAGKVLKKNRKQVYNLLYRAKAELRKLLGEDGDGLL
;
A
#
# COMPACT_ATOMS: atom_id res chain seq x y z
N MET A 1 -17.50 -10.50 0.83
CA MET A 1 -16.35 -10.79 1.69
C MET A 1 -16.37 -9.83 2.86
N ASP A 2 -16.14 -10.32 4.06
CA ASP A 2 -16.28 -9.54 5.31
C ASP A 2 -15.19 -8.49 5.55
N ASN A 3 -14.17 -8.37 4.74
CA ASN A 3 -13.09 -7.37 4.83
C ASN A 3 -12.53 -7.15 6.26
N GLY A 4 -12.50 -8.20 7.09
CA GLY A 4 -11.90 -8.23 8.44
C GLY A 4 -12.76 -7.64 9.56
N ALA A 5 -13.95 -7.10 9.27
CA ALA A 5 -14.79 -6.49 10.31
C ALA A 5 -15.35 -7.51 11.31
N SER A 6 -15.67 -8.74 10.88
CA SER A 6 -16.14 -9.80 11.79
C SER A 6 -15.02 -10.31 12.67
N SER A 7 -13.83 -10.58 12.13
CA SER A 7 -12.67 -11.01 12.94
C SER A 7 -12.31 -9.94 13.97
N TYR A 8 -12.39 -8.64 13.60
CA TYR A 8 -12.14 -7.59 14.58
C TYR A 8 -13.21 -7.50 15.68
N ARG A 9 -14.50 -7.74 15.36
CA ARG A 9 -15.55 -7.84 16.39
C ARG A 9 -15.33 -9.02 17.33
N ARG A 10 -14.92 -10.19 16.82
CA ARG A 10 -14.55 -11.35 17.63
C ARG A 10 -13.41 -10.99 18.58
N TYR A 11 -12.36 -10.34 18.09
CA TYR A 11 -11.25 -9.84 18.88
C TYR A 11 -11.71 -8.89 20.01
N LEU A 12 -12.60 -7.94 19.69
CA LEU A 12 -13.15 -7.02 20.69
C LEU A 12 -13.97 -7.73 21.77
N ASN A 13 -14.54 -8.90 21.46
CA ASN A 13 -15.30 -9.75 22.40
C ASN A 13 -14.43 -10.77 23.14
N GLY A 14 -13.10 -10.69 23.04
CA GLY A 14 -12.15 -11.51 23.80
C GLY A 14 -11.57 -12.71 23.05
N ASP A 15 -11.85 -12.88 21.76
CA ASP A 15 -11.24 -13.91 20.92
C ASP A 15 -9.89 -13.38 20.40
N GLU A 16 -8.80 -13.71 21.11
CA GLU A 16 -7.46 -13.24 20.76
C GLU A 16 -6.95 -13.83 19.44
N ASP A 17 -7.36 -15.05 19.10
CA ASP A 17 -6.96 -15.72 17.86
C ASP A 17 -7.47 -14.97 16.63
N ALA A 18 -8.62 -14.31 16.74
CA ALA A 18 -9.19 -13.50 15.67
C ALA A 18 -8.29 -12.32 15.26
N PHE A 19 -7.44 -11.80 16.14
CA PHE A 19 -6.46 -10.78 15.79
C PHE A 19 -5.32 -11.37 14.94
N GLY A 20 -4.89 -12.58 15.27
CA GLY A 20 -3.91 -13.32 14.46
C GLY A 20 -4.39 -13.55 13.02
N GLU A 21 -5.70 -13.86 12.83
CA GLU A 21 -6.30 -13.96 11.50
C GLU A 21 -6.19 -12.64 10.72
N ILE A 22 -6.47 -11.51 11.36
CA ILE A 22 -6.37 -10.18 10.74
C ILE A 22 -4.95 -9.87 10.31
N VAL A 23 -3.96 -10.13 11.16
CA VAL A 23 -2.54 -9.92 10.83
C VAL A 23 -2.16 -10.78 9.63
N LYS A 24 -2.48 -12.08 9.68
CA LYS A 24 -2.16 -13.02 8.60
C LYS A 24 -2.80 -12.63 7.26
N GLU A 25 -4.01 -12.04 7.29
CA GLU A 25 -4.74 -11.68 6.08
C GLU A 25 -4.22 -10.39 5.44
N TYR A 26 -3.77 -9.41 6.25
CA TYR A 26 -3.51 -8.06 5.73
C TYR A 26 -2.05 -7.60 5.84
N PHE A 27 -1.18 -8.28 6.59
CA PHE A 27 0.17 -7.80 6.87
C PHE A 27 1.00 -7.64 5.61
N ASP A 28 1.16 -8.70 4.83
CA ASP A 28 2.04 -8.69 3.64
C ASP A 28 1.56 -7.68 2.60
N SER A 29 0.24 -7.61 2.37
CA SER A 29 -0.31 -6.65 1.41
C SER A 29 -0.17 -5.20 1.88
N LEU A 30 -0.26 -4.96 3.19
CA LEU A 30 -0.05 -3.65 3.77
C LEU A 30 1.42 -3.23 3.70
N VAL A 31 2.36 -4.13 4.01
CA VAL A 31 3.81 -3.91 3.85
C VAL A 31 4.13 -3.54 2.42
N PHE A 32 3.67 -4.35 1.46
CA PHE A 32 3.91 -4.10 0.04
C PHE A 32 3.32 -2.75 -0.44
N PHE A 33 2.17 -2.35 0.10
CA PHE A 33 1.59 -1.04 -0.19
C PHE A 33 2.42 0.11 0.39
N ILE A 34 2.91 -0.03 1.63
CA ILE A 34 3.70 0.99 2.33
C ILE A 34 5.07 1.15 1.65
N ASP A 35 5.70 0.03 1.27
CA ASP A 35 7.01 0.00 0.64
C ASP A 35 7.08 0.86 -0.62
N ARG A 36 6.00 0.95 -1.40
CA ARG A 36 5.88 1.85 -2.56
C ARG A 36 6.05 3.34 -2.24
N PHE A 37 5.88 3.74 -0.99
CA PHE A 37 6.08 5.12 -0.55
C PHE A 37 7.46 5.32 0.07
N VAL A 38 7.90 4.37 0.91
CA VAL A 38 9.13 4.55 1.70
C VAL A 38 10.36 4.02 0.99
N ASN A 39 10.17 3.11 0.03
CA ASN A 39 11.23 2.43 -0.73
C ASN A 39 12.30 1.82 0.21
N ASP A 40 11.83 1.16 1.26
CA ASP A 40 12.64 0.50 2.28
C ASP A 40 11.75 -0.53 2.97
N HIS A 41 12.01 -1.80 2.69
CA HIS A 41 11.17 -2.91 3.13
C HIS A 41 11.11 -3.03 4.66
N ALA A 42 12.23 -2.86 5.35
CA ALA A 42 12.29 -2.93 6.82
C ALA A 42 11.46 -1.80 7.46
N VAL A 43 11.56 -0.59 6.92
CA VAL A 43 10.72 0.55 7.36
C VAL A 43 9.26 0.30 7.05
N ALA A 44 8.93 -0.32 5.92
CA ALA A 44 7.55 -0.66 5.57
C ALA A 44 6.95 -1.68 6.53
N GLU A 45 7.71 -2.71 6.94
CA GLU A 45 7.30 -3.67 7.97
C GLU A 45 7.04 -2.99 9.31
N ASP A 46 7.95 -2.13 9.78
CA ASP A 46 7.79 -1.39 11.03
C ASP A 46 6.52 -0.52 11.01
N ILE A 47 6.27 0.18 9.91
CA ILE A 47 5.05 1.00 9.75
C ILE A 47 3.79 0.14 9.72
N ALA A 48 3.84 -1.04 9.09
CA ALA A 48 2.73 -1.98 9.09
C ALA A 48 2.44 -2.50 10.51
N LEU A 49 3.46 -2.92 11.27
CA LEU A 49 3.34 -3.31 12.68
C LEU A 49 2.74 -2.20 13.53
N ASP A 50 3.16 -0.95 13.32
CA ASP A 50 2.59 0.21 13.98
C ASP A 50 1.09 0.36 13.68
N ALA A 51 0.65 0.09 12.44
CA ALA A 51 -0.76 0.18 12.07
C ALA A 51 -1.60 -0.87 12.80
N PHE A 52 -1.12 -2.11 12.94
CA PHE A 52 -1.77 -3.16 13.73
C PHE A 52 -1.74 -2.85 15.23
N THR A 53 -0.63 -2.34 15.73
CA THR A 53 -0.52 -1.91 17.14
C THR A 53 -1.57 -0.85 17.47
N GLN A 54 -1.85 0.06 16.56
CA GLN A 54 -2.93 1.05 16.75
C GLN A 54 -4.31 0.43 16.91
N LEU A 55 -4.61 -0.67 16.20
CA LEU A 55 -5.87 -1.40 16.38
C LEU A 55 -5.99 -1.98 17.80
N VAL A 56 -4.88 -2.49 18.34
CA VAL A 56 -4.84 -3.08 19.70
C VAL A 56 -4.96 -2.01 20.77
N VAL A 57 -4.15 -0.96 20.67
CA VAL A 57 -4.08 0.10 21.70
C VAL A 57 -5.31 1.01 21.66
N ASN A 58 -5.81 1.32 20.46
CA ASN A 58 -6.91 2.27 20.27
C ASN A 58 -8.19 1.58 19.77
N LYS A 59 -8.63 0.51 20.45
CA LYS A 59 -9.77 -0.33 20.05
C LYS A 59 -11.04 0.45 19.65
N LYS A 60 -11.30 1.59 20.30
CA LYS A 60 -12.49 2.43 20.08
C LYS A 60 -12.37 3.36 18.84
N ARG A 61 -11.18 3.45 18.24
CA ARG A 61 -10.94 4.42 17.16
C ARG A 61 -11.49 3.92 15.81
N TYR A 62 -11.54 2.62 15.61
CA TYR A 62 -12.20 2.02 14.47
C TYR A 62 -13.71 1.89 14.73
N ASN A 63 -14.50 2.65 14.00
CA ASN A 63 -15.95 2.78 14.18
C ASN A 63 -16.78 2.00 13.15
N PHE A 64 -16.15 1.11 12.39
CA PHE A 64 -16.81 0.28 11.37
C PHE A 64 -17.48 1.06 10.21
N SER A 65 -17.17 2.35 10.03
CA SER A 65 -17.71 3.16 8.92
C SER A 65 -17.10 2.82 7.56
N VAL A 66 -15.96 2.14 7.56
CA VAL A 66 -15.28 1.58 6.40
C VAL A 66 -14.88 0.14 6.72
N SER A 67 -14.48 -0.66 5.71
CA SER A 67 -13.92 -1.98 5.98
C SER A 67 -12.65 -1.88 6.83
N LEU A 68 -12.34 -2.94 7.61
CA LEU A 68 -11.10 -2.97 8.40
C LEU A 68 -9.87 -2.85 7.48
N LYS A 69 -9.92 -3.51 6.33
CA LYS A 69 -8.91 -3.39 5.27
C LYS A 69 -8.67 -1.93 4.90
N THR A 70 -9.73 -1.21 4.50
CA THR A 70 -9.63 0.22 4.14
C THR A 70 -9.02 1.04 5.28
N TYR A 71 -9.44 0.78 6.53
CA TYR A 71 -8.93 1.48 7.70
C TYR A 71 -7.44 1.25 7.94
N LEU A 72 -6.96 -0.01 7.81
CA LEU A 72 -5.53 -0.36 7.91
C LEU A 72 -4.69 0.37 6.85
N PHE A 73 -5.15 0.36 5.61
CA PHE A 73 -4.46 1.05 4.52
C PHE A 73 -4.45 2.58 4.70
N MET A 74 -5.51 3.17 5.30
CA MET A 74 -5.50 4.59 5.67
C MET A 74 -4.44 4.90 6.73
N ILE A 75 -4.30 4.05 7.76
CA ILE A 75 -3.27 4.20 8.79
C ILE A 75 -1.89 4.05 8.18
N GLY A 76 -1.63 2.96 7.45
CA GLY A 76 -0.34 2.67 6.83
C GLY A 76 0.13 3.82 5.95
N ARG A 77 -0.74 4.32 5.04
CA ARG A 77 -0.39 5.48 4.21
C ARG A 77 -0.10 6.74 5.03
N SER A 78 -0.90 7.01 6.06
CA SER A 78 -0.65 8.20 6.90
C SER A 78 0.72 8.13 7.57
N ARG A 79 1.08 6.96 8.13
CA ARG A 79 2.37 6.72 8.77
C ARG A 79 3.54 6.81 7.79
N ALA A 80 3.40 6.22 6.59
CA ALA A 80 4.41 6.31 5.54
C ALA A 80 4.70 7.77 5.16
N LEU A 81 3.66 8.57 4.94
CA LEU A 81 3.82 9.99 4.62
C LEU A 81 4.41 10.80 5.79
N ASP A 82 4.07 10.48 7.03
CA ASP A 82 4.65 11.14 8.21
C ASP A 82 6.13 10.78 8.36
N TYR A 83 6.50 9.52 8.12
CA TYR A 83 7.90 9.08 8.07
C TYR A 83 8.71 9.85 7.01
N LEU A 84 8.20 9.95 5.77
CA LEU A 84 8.87 10.66 4.68
C LEU A 84 9.07 12.15 5.00
N LYS A 85 8.06 12.79 5.61
CA LYS A 85 8.20 14.20 6.05
C LYS A 85 9.29 14.35 7.10
N HIS A 86 9.36 13.39 8.05
CA HIS A 86 10.38 13.42 9.10
C HIS A 86 11.76 13.20 8.53
N LYS A 87 11.93 12.19 7.65
CA LYS A 87 13.18 11.89 6.95
C LYS A 87 13.68 13.12 6.17
N LYS A 88 12.79 13.76 5.41
CA LYS A 88 13.12 14.99 4.65
C LYS A 88 13.56 16.14 5.57
N LYS A 89 12.91 16.31 6.73
CA LYS A 89 13.28 17.36 7.69
C LYS A 89 14.67 17.10 8.29
N LEU A 90 15.00 15.86 8.61
CA LEU A 90 16.33 15.48 9.09
C LEU A 90 17.40 15.73 8.03
N GLN A 91 17.16 15.33 6.79
CA GLN A 91 18.09 15.58 5.67
C GLN A 91 18.32 17.06 5.38
N MET A 92 17.33 17.93 5.63
CA MET A 92 17.51 19.39 5.49
C MET A 92 18.35 20.01 6.61
N VAL A 93 18.50 19.33 7.74
CA VAL A 93 19.36 19.80 8.87
C VAL A 93 20.81 19.34 8.66
N ASP A 94 21.01 18.18 7.98
CA ASP A 94 22.32 17.60 7.69
C ASP A 94 22.82 17.94 6.27
N LEU A 95 22.82 19.22 5.90
CA LEU A 95 23.22 19.70 4.56
C LEU A 95 24.71 19.50 4.20
N ASP A 96 25.48 18.71 4.95
CA ASP A 96 26.89 18.41 4.66
C ASP A 96 27.19 16.96 4.22
N GLN A 97 26.19 16.10 4.05
CA GLN A 97 26.43 14.75 3.50
C GLN A 97 25.37 14.43 2.44
N VAL A 98 25.76 14.61 1.19
CA VAL A 98 25.05 14.03 0.04
C VAL A 98 25.20 12.52 0.14
N GLN A 99 24.17 11.84 0.66
CA GLN A 99 24.01 10.40 0.46
C GLN A 99 23.21 10.20 -0.81
N GLU A 100 23.89 9.64 -1.81
CA GLU A 100 23.26 9.07 -2.98
C GLU A 100 22.17 8.09 -2.54
N LEU A 101 20.96 8.30 -3.07
CA LEU A 101 19.90 7.30 -3.01
C LEU A 101 20.42 6.07 -3.76
N SER A 102 20.82 5.05 -3.04
CA SER A 102 21.09 3.76 -3.63
C SER A 102 19.77 3.23 -4.18
N ASP A 103 19.71 3.07 -5.51
CA ASP A 103 18.79 2.16 -6.17
C ASP A 103 19.15 0.73 -5.73
N GLU A 104 18.72 0.34 -4.54
CA GLU A 104 18.70 -1.09 -4.20
C GLU A 104 17.56 -1.68 -5.01
N GLU A 105 17.93 -2.31 -6.11
CA GLU A 105 17.09 -3.24 -6.82
C GLU A 105 16.55 -4.25 -5.79
N ALA A 106 15.24 -4.16 -5.51
CA ALA A 106 14.58 -5.15 -4.71
C ALA A 106 14.86 -6.53 -5.31
N SER A 107 15.64 -7.32 -4.61
CA SER A 107 15.97 -8.69 -4.99
C SER A 107 14.69 -9.52 -5.04
N LEU A 108 14.16 -9.67 -6.24
CA LEU A 108 13.01 -10.52 -6.57
C LEU A 108 13.46 -11.95 -6.89
N GLU A 109 14.37 -12.52 -6.09
CA GLU A 109 14.89 -13.86 -6.39
C GLU A 109 13.99 -15.03 -5.94
N ASP A 110 12.88 -14.82 -5.25
CA ASP A 110 12.09 -15.93 -4.67
C ASP A 110 10.73 -16.23 -5.35
N LEU A 111 10.48 -15.76 -6.59
CA LEU A 111 9.35 -16.24 -7.39
C LEU A 111 9.79 -16.78 -8.76
N VAL A 112 10.53 -17.86 -8.70
CA VAL A 112 10.82 -18.71 -9.86
C VAL A 112 9.49 -19.26 -10.39
N LEU A 113 9.15 -18.90 -11.66
CA LEU A 113 8.00 -19.32 -12.47
C LEU A 113 6.70 -18.51 -12.44
N ALA A 114 6.72 -17.29 -11.96
CA ALA A 114 5.62 -16.39 -12.29
C ALA A 114 5.89 -15.74 -13.65
N ASP A 115 5.10 -16.16 -14.64
CA ASP A 115 4.89 -15.66 -16.00
C ASP A 115 5.67 -14.36 -16.34
N GLU A 116 6.52 -14.40 -17.34
CA GLU A 116 7.30 -13.25 -17.83
C GLU A 116 6.45 -11.97 -18.01
N ARG A 117 5.17 -12.15 -18.35
CA ARG A 117 4.18 -11.08 -18.40
C ARG A 117 3.97 -10.38 -17.06
N LYS A 118 3.88 -11.13 -15.94
CA LYS A 118 3.72 -10.53 -14.61
C LYS A 118 4.94 -9.70 -14.22
N ARG A 119 6.15 -10.16 -14.57
CA ARG A 119 7.39 -9.40 -14.33
C ARG A 119 7.39 -8.10 -15.12
N LYS A 120 7.02 -8.14 -16.43
CA LYS A 120 6.93 -6.94 -17.28
C LYS A 120 5.92 -5.93 -16.72
N VAL A 121 4.74 -6.39 -16.28
CA VAL A 121 3.71 -5.52 -15.71
C VAL A 121 4.17 -4.90 -14.39
N ASN A 122 4.76 -5.68 -13.49
CA ASN A 122 5.27 -5.18 -12.21
C ASN A 122 6.39 -4.16 -12.42
N ALA A 123 7.33 -4.43 -13.33
CA ALA A 123 8.37 -3.50 -13.70
C ALA A 123 7.83 -2.19 -14.34
N ALA A 124 6.75 -2.27 -15.11
CA ALA A 124 6.08 -1.11 -15.65
C ALA A 124 5.36 -0.30 -14.55
N ILE A 125 4.67 -0.98 -13.62
CA ILE A 125 4.03 -0.33 -12.47
C ILE A 125 5.07 0.39 -11.62
N ALA A 126 6.23 -0.21 -11.35
CA ALA A 126 7.30 0.39 -10.55
C ALA A 126 7.85 1.70 -11.15
N LYS A 127 7.71 1.91 -12.47
CA LYS A 127 8.12 3.16 -13.17
C LYS A 127 7.08 4.28 -13.10
N LEU A 128 5.88 4.00 -12.61
CA LEU A 128 4.84 5.02 -12.47
C LEU A 128 5.13 5.94 -11.28
N PRO A 129 4.61 7.19 -11.29
CA PRO A 129 4.57 8.02 -10.09
C PRO A 129 3.87 7.31 -8.91
N GLU A 130 4.34 7.53 -7.67
CA GLU A 130 3.86 6.86 -6.44
C GLU A 130 2.33 6.83 -6.29
N GLU A 131 1.65 7.96 -6.55
CA GLU A 131 0.18 8.01 -6.45
C GLU A 131 -0.51 7.11 -7.50
N MET A 132 0.09 6.94 -8.69
CA MET A 132 -0.43 6.05 -9.72
C MET A 132 -0.19 4.59 -9.34
N GLN A 133 0.97 4.27 -8.77
CA GLN A 133 1.24 2.94 -8.22
C GLN A 133 0.25 2.61 -7.11
N ALA A 134 0.05 3.53 -6.17
CA ALA A 134 -0.86 3.34 -5.04
C ALA A 134 -2.30 3.11 -5.48
N VAL A 135 -2.83 3.87 -6.44
CA VAL A 135 -4.22 3.69 -6.90
C VAL A 135 -4.40 2.37 -7.63
N ILE A 136 -3.41 1.95 -8.44
CA ILE A 136 -3.44 0.65 -9.10
C ILE A 136 -3.43 -0.46 -8.06
N HIS A 137 -2.54 -0.40 -7.08
CA HIS A 137 -2.49 -1.39 -6.02
C HIS A 137 -3.83 -1.50 -5.28
N LEU A 138 -4.37 -0.39 -4.79
CA LEU A 138 -5.62 -0.40 -4.03
C LEU A 138 -6.81 -0.96 -4.81
N VAL A 139 -6.93 -0.62 -6.10
CA VAL A 139 -8.11 -0.99 -6.90
C VAL A 139 -7.97 -2.38 -7.52
N TYR A 140 -6.80 -2.74 -8.06
CA TYR A 140 -6.62 -4.00 -8.79
C TYR A 140 -6.10 -5.14 -7.93
N PHE A 141 -5.17 -4.88 -7.01
CA PHE A 141 -4.62 -5.94 -6.16
C PHE A 141 -5.46 -6.11 -4.89
N GLU A 142 -5.82 -4.99 -4.25
CA GLU A 142 -6.61 -5.03 -3.02
C GLU A 142 -8.11 -5.04 -3.24
N GLN A 143 -8.56 -4.88 -4.49
CA GLN A 143 -9.97 -4.90 -4.89
C GLN A 143 -10.84 -3.89 -4.13
N LEU A 144 -10.26 -2.76 -3.74
CA LEU A 144 -11.02 -1.69 -3.10
C LEU A 144 -11.90 -0.97 -4.14
N SER A 145 -13.07 -0.55 -3.69
CA SER A 145 -13.90 0.36 -4.49
C SER A 145 -13.18 1.70 -4.73
N ALA A 146 -13.53 2.40 -5.80
CA ALA A 146 -12.96 3.74 -6.04
C ALA A 146 -13.27 4.72 -4.90
N GLU A 147 -14.35 4.50 -4.15
CA GLU A 147 -14.68 5.26 -2.97
C GLU A 147 -13.72 4.96 -1.81
N ASP A 148 -13.47 3.68 -1.51
CA ASP A 148 -12.58 3.28 -0.43
C ASP A 148 -11.11 3.59 -0.74
N ALA A 149 -10.66 3.37 -1.99
CA ALA A 149 -9.37 3.83 -2.45
C ALA A 149 -9.23 5.36 -2.31
N GLY A 150 -10.31 6.10 -2.57
CA GLY A 150 -10.36 7.54 -2.34
C GLY A 150 -10.18 7.92 -0.87
N LYS A 151 -10.79 7.19 0.06
CA LYS A 151 -10.59 7.40 1.51
C LYS A 151 -9.12 7.17 1.90
N VAL A 152 -8.50 6.09 1.39
CA VAL A 152 -7.07 5.82 1.61
C VAL A 152 -6.19 6.94 1.04
N LEU A 153 -6.43 7.36 -0.20
CA LEU A 153 -5.60 8.33 -0.91
C LEU A 153 -5.94 9.79 -0.57
N LYS A 154 -6.97 10.04 0.25
CA LYS A 154 -7.53 11.39 0.51
C LYS A 154 -7.96 12.09 -0.78
N LYS A 155 -8.62 11.34 -1.66
CA LYS A 155 -9.14 11.80 -2.96
C LYS A 155 -10.64 11.49 -3.07
N ASN A 156 -11.37 12.32 -3.80
CA ASN A 156 -12.75 11.99 -4.13
C ASN A 156 -12.81 10.93 -5.26
N ARG A 157 -13.98 10.32 -5.44
CA ARG A 157 -14.20 9.27 -6.44
C ARG A 157 -13.80 9.69 -7.85
N LYS A 158 -14.09 10.93 -8.26
CA LYS A 158 -13.72 11.45 -9.59
C LYS A 158 -12.21 11.55 -9.75
N GLN A 159 -11.51 12.01 -8.72
CA GLN A 159 -10.04 12.07 -8.72
C GLN A 159 -9.41 10.68 -8.80
N VAL A 160 -9.98 9.67 -8.14
CA VAL A 160 -9.53 8.28 -8.24
C VAL A 160 -9.68 7.76 -9.67
N TYR A 161 -10.83 7.96 -10.30
CA TYR A 161 -11.03 7.54 -11.70
C TYR A 161 -10.07 8.26 -12.66
N ASN A 162 -9.86 9.56 -12.49
CA ASN A 162 -8.92 10.30 -13.32
C ASN A 162 -7.47 9.78 -13.12
N LEU A 163 -7.10 9.46 -11.88
CA LEU A 163 -5.78 8.91 -11.57
C LEU A 163 -5.60 7.52 -12.20
N LEU A 164 -6.60 6.65 -12.10
CA LEU A 164 -6.62 5.34 -12.76
C LEU A 164 -6.51 5.45 -14.28
N TYR A 165 -7.27 6.36 -14.88
CA TYR A 165 -7.22 6.60 -16.32
C TYR A 165 -5.81 6.99 -16.78
N ARG A 166 -5.18 7.94 -16.07
CA ARG A 166 -3.81 8.37 -16.35
C ARG A 166 -2.80 7.24 -16.13
N ALA A 167 -2.93 6.50 -15.03
CA ALA A 167 -2.06 5.37 -14.72
C ALA A 167 -2.13 4.29 -15.81
N LYS A 168 -3.32 3.94 -16.29
CA LYS A 168 -3.51 3.00 -17.41
C LYS A 168 -2.88 3.52 -18.71
N ALA A 169 -3.02 4.81 -19.00
CA ALA A 169 -2.42 5.40 -20.18
C ALA A 169 -0.88 5.34 -20.14
N GLU A 170 -0.28 5.60 -18.99
CA GLU A 170 1.18 5.48 -18.82
C GLU A 170 1.63 4.02 -18.88
N LEU A 171 0.89 3.08 -18.28
CA LEU A 171 1.21 1.65 -18.39
C LEU A 171 1.18 1.15 -19.83
N ARG A 172 0.18 1.58 -20.65
CA ARG A 172 0.15 1.23 -22.07
C ARG A 172 1.38 1.71 -22.82
N LYS A 173 1.86 2.92 -22.52
CA LYS A 173 3.11 3.44 -23.12
C LYS A 173 4.32 2.61 -22.72
N LEU A 174 4.39 2.18 -21.46
CA LEU A 174 5.52 1.42 -20.93
C LEU A 174 5.54 -0.04 -21.42
N LEU A 175 4.37 -0.63 -21.64
CA LEU A 175 4.21 -2.04 -22.05
C LEU A 175 4.17 -2.23 -23.57
N GLY A 176 3.92 -1.15 -24.37
CA GLY A 176 3.78 -1.24 -25.82
C GLY A 176 2.58 -2.10 -26.25
N GLU A 177 2.71 -2.79 -27.39
CA GLU A 177 1.65 -3.65 -27.94
C GLU A 177 1.28 -4.84 -27.01
N ASP A 178 2.17 -5.27 -26.12
CA ASP A 178 1.90 -6.29 -25.12
C ASP A 178 0.90 -5.84 -24.05
N GLY A 179 0.57 -4.54 -23.97
CA GLY A 179 -0.30 -3.96 -22.96
C GLY A 179 -1.81 -4.08 -23.21
N ASP A 180 -2.23 -4.26 -24.44
CA ASP A 180 -3.66 -4.23 -24.83
C ASP A 180 -4.48 -5.44 -24.33
N GLY A 181 -3.83 -6.52 -23.90
CA GLY A 181 -4.48 -7.70 -23.32
C GLY A 181 -4.39 -7.81 -21.80
N LEU A 182 -3.81 -6.81 -21.10
CA LEU A 182 -3.46 -6.90 -19.65
C LEU A 182 -4.20 -5.87 -18.77
N LEU A 183 -4.94 -4.95 -19.36
CA LEU A 183 -5.67 -3.84 -18.72
C LEU A 183 -7.14 -3.80 -19.10
#